data_3a8e1b8f616b137e433392addea112be
#
_entry.id   3a8e1b8f616b137e433392addea112be
#
_cell.length_a   1.000
_cell.length_b   1.000
_cell.length_c   1.000
_cell.angle_alpha   90.00
_cell.angle_beta   90.00
_cell.angle_gamma   90.00
#
_symmetry.space_group_name_H-M   'P 1'
#
loop_
_entity.id
_entity.type
_entity.pdbx_description
1 polymer ?
#
loop_
_entity_poly.entity_id
_entity_poly.type
_entity_poly.pdbx_seq_one_letter_code
_entity_poly.pdbx_strand_id
1 'polypeptide(L)'
;MALTKIRTGGITADAVDNTILKLDDDFALTGTVTGAGVSTATSTLPSEGGAATTVVAQGLAKAWINFEGDGTIAISDSFNVTSITDRGSGLYTITIANDMSNALYSITGNGVHDTSSYVAWCAVAHDTGMTAGAAPVDWLGSNDTPRDIELAMTTIHGDLA
;
A
#
# COMPACT_ATOMS: atom_id res chain seq x y z
N MET A 1 -11.38 26.96 39.43
CA MET A 1 -11.29 28.15 38.55
C MET A 1 -11.52 27.68 37.15
N ALA A 2 -12.63 27.96 36.50
CA ALA A 2 -12.90 27.52 35.15
C ALA A 2 -12.02 28.33 34.19
N LEU A 3 -11.23 27.65 33.39
CA LEU A 3 -10.43 28.26 32.33
C LEU A 3 -11.36 28.90 31.30
N THR A 4 -11.28 30.21 31.20
CA THR A 4 -11.99 30.98 30.19
C THR A 4 -11.51 30.60 28.80
N LYS A 5 -12.43 30.40 27.85
CA LYS A 5 -12.12 30.13 26.44
C LYS A 5 -10.95 30.99 25.93
N ILE A 6 -9.89 30.36 25.43
CA ILE A 6 -8.86 31.04 24.65
C ILE A 6 -9.51 31.50 23.35
N ARG A 7 -9.63 32.83 23.15
CA ARG A 7 -10.21 33.40 21.94
C ARG A 7 -9.22 33.24 20.78
N THR A 8 -9.75 33.01 19.58
CA THR A 8 -9.00 33.10 18.31
C THR A 8 -8.20 34.38 18.29
N GLY A 9 -6.88 34.28 18.27
CA GLY A 9 -5.94 35.43 18.30
C GLY A 9 -5.04 35.45 19.52
N GLY A 10 -5.25 34.60 20.52
CA GLY A 10 -4.42 34.52 21.72
C GLY A 10 -3.31 33.51 21.70
N ILE A 11 -3.22 32.67 20.64
CA ILE A 11 -2.16 31.67 20.47
C ILE A 11 -1.38 32.08 19.23
N THR A 12 -0.15 32.55 19.43
CA THR A 12 0.80 32.77 18.33
C THR A 12 1.34 31.41 17.87
N ALA A 13 1.82 31.34 16.61
CA ALA A 13 2.58 30.19 16.13
C ALA A 13 3.67 29.86 17.17
N ASP A 14 3.84 28.59 17.49
CA ASP A 14 4.75 28.05 18.51
C ASP A 14 4.36 28.26 19.98
N ALA A 15 3.17 28.79 20.27
CA ALA A 15 2.72 29.00 21.66
C ALA A 15 2.23 27.73 22.36
N VAL A 16 2.03 26.64 21.63
CA VAL A 16 1.61 25.35 22.19
C VAL A 16 2.58 24.27 21.74
N ASP A 17 3.46 23.86 22.63
CA ASP A 17 4.32 22.69 22.40
C ASP A 17 3.70 21.42 23.02
N ASN A 18 4.26 20.28 22.73
CA ASN A 18 3.77 18.98 23.18
C ASN A 18 3.90 18.76 24.69
N THR A 19 4.57 19.65 25.40
CA THR A 19 4.71 19.59 26.87
C THR A 19 3.56 20.27 27.59
N ILE A 20 2.84 21.16 26.88
CA ILE A 20 1.77 21.98 27.46
C ILE A 20 0.39 21.35 27.26
N LEU A 21 0.20 20.59 26.17
CA LEU A 21 -1.07 19.95 25.87
C LEU A 21 -1.14 18.54 26.48
N LYS A 22 -1.59 18.41 27.70
CA LYS A 22 -2.03 17.13 28.25
C LYS A 22 -3.48 16.89 27.79
N LEU A 23 -3.63 15.96 26.87
CA LEU A 23 -4.91 15.51 26.38
C LEU A 23 -5.25 14.20 27.09
N ASP A 24 -5.86 14.32 28.24
CA ASP A 24 -6.31 13.16 29.03
C ASP A 24 -7.70 12.65 28.59
N ASP A 25 -8.35 13.39 27.68
CA ASP A 25 -9.68 13.09 27.11
C ASP A 25 -9.64 13.13 25.57
N ASP A 26 -10.70 12.66 24.94
CA ASP A 26 -10.85 12.62 23.48
C ASP A 26 -10.63 14.00 22.84
N PHE A 27 -9.58 14.13 22.04
CA PHE A 27 -9.31 15.35 21.27
C PHE A 27 -9.83 15.21 19.85
N ALA A 28 -10.93 15.88 19.55
CA ALA A 28 -11.48 15.91 18.21
C ALA A 28 -10.85 17.04 17.38
N LEU A 29 -10.02 16.69 16.42
CA LEU A 29 -9.58 17.60 15.35
C LEU A 29 -10.69 17.67 14.30
N THR A 30 -11.47 18.73 14.27
CA THR A 30 -12.55 18.93 13.28
C THR A 30 -12.07 19.59 11.99
N GLY A 31 -10.79 19.87 11.87
CA GLY A 31 -10.15 20.50 10.70
C GLY A 31 -9.08 19.62 10.07
N THR A 32 -8.54 20.07 8.93
CA THR A 32 -7.40 19.41 8.27
C THR A 32 -6.16 19.59 9.12
N VAL A 33 -5.51 18.48 9.51
CA VAL A 33 -4.20 18.51 10.13
C VAL A 33 -3.16 18.66 9.01
N THR A 34 -2.65 19.88 8.84
CA THR A 34 -1.56 20.15 7.89
C THR A 34 -0.25 20.26 8.64
N GLY A 35 0.73 19.47 8.28
CA GLY A 35 2.07 19.51 8.87
C GLY A 35 2.70 18.12 9.01
N ALA A 36 4.00 18.07 9.25
CA ALA A 36 4.82 16.86 9.37
C ALA A 36 4.58 16.09 10.69
N GLY A 37 3.34 15.92 11.12
CA GLY A 37 3.10 15.53 12.49
C GLY A 37 2.26 14.29 12.77
N VAL A 38 1.64 13.66 11.76
CA VAL A 38 0.98 12.38 12.01
C VAL A 38 1.95 11.26 11.67
N SER A 39 2.62 10.72 12.68
CA SER A 39 3.46 9.54 12.49
C SER A 39 2.56 8.33 12.24
N THR A 40 2.46 7.90 11.01
CA THR A 40 1.72 6.69 10.64
C THR A 40 2.36 5.42 11.24
N ALA A 41 3.63 5.48 11.58
CA ALA A 41 4.35 4.35 12.21
C ALA A 41 3.86 4.03 13.63
N THR A 42 3.31 5.02 14.33
CA THR A 42 2.80 4.86 15.70
C THR A 42 1.28 5.05 15.82
N SER A 43 0.63 5.52 14.75
CA SER A 43 -0.82 5.68 14.73
C SER A 43 -1.49 4.31 14.65
N THR A 44 -2.37 4.02 15.58
CA THR A 44 -3.13 2.77 15.63
C THR A 44 -4.62 3.02 15.49
N LEU A 45 -5.30 2.06 14.89
CA LEU A 45 -6.76 1.98 14.90
C LEU A 45 -7.17 0.91 15.91
N PRO A 46 -8.14 1.21 16.82
CA PRO A 46 -8.71 0.16 17.65
C PRO A 46 -9.40 -0.87 16.76
N SER A 47 -9.27 -2.14 17.10
CA SER A 47 -10.05 -3.19 16.44
C SER A 47 -11.52 -3.04 16.78
N GLU A 48 -12.37 -3.36 15.84
CA GLU A 48 -13.82 -3.31 16.01
C GLU A 48 -14.25 -4.22 17.18
N GLY A 49 -14.61 -3.60 18.31
CA GLY A 49 -15.07 -4.29 19.52
C GLY A 49 -14.01 -5.01 20.37
N GLY A 50 -12.72 -4.79 20.12
CA GLY A 50 -11.64 -5.48 20.83
C GLY A 50 -10.59 -4.56 21.45
N ALA A 51 -9.78 -5.13 22.35
CA ALA A 51 -8.63 -4.46 22.97
C ALA A 51 -7.39 -4.42 22.06
N ALA A 52 -7.41 -5.13 20.93
CA ALA A 52 -6.31 -5.13 19.98
C ALA A 52 -6.32 -3.84 19.14
N THR A 53 -5.14 -3.37 18.79
CA THR A 53 -4.96 -2.23 17.88
C THR A 53 -4.14 -2.66 16.67
N THR A 54 -4.41 -2.03 15.53
CA THR A 54 -3.64 -2.25 14.30
C THR A 54 -2.91 -0.96 13.94
N VAL A 55 -1.62 -1.06 13.67
CA VAL A 55 -0.84 0.08 13.18
C VAL A 55 -1.35 0.46 11.80
N VAL A 56 -1.70 1.73 11.58
CA VAL A 56 -2.24 2.23 10.31
C VAL A 56 -1.30 1.90 9.16
N ALA A 57 0.01 2.04 9.37
CA ALA A 57 1.00 1.76 8.35
C ALA A 57 0.93 0.31 7.83
N GLN A 58 0.62 -0.67 8.68
CA GLN A 58 0.51 -2.07 8.26
C GLN A 58 -0.73 -2.36 7.40
N GLY A 59 -1.81 -1.60 7.60
CA GLY A 59 -3.03 -1.71 6.80
C GLY A 59 -2.92 -1.13 5.39
N LEU A 60 -1.90 -0.32 5.11
CA LEU A 60 -1.74 0.34 3.82
C LEU A 60 -0.96 -0.53 2.83
N ALA A 61 -1.35 -0.47 1.56
CA ALA A 61 -0.55 -1.03 0.48
C ALA A 61 0.84 -0.35 0.43
N LYS A 62 1.89 -1.14 0.23
CA LYS A 62 3.27 -0.65 0.13
C LYS A 62 3.72 -0.45 -1.30
N ALA A 63 3.12 -1.18 -2.23
CA ALA A 63 3.27 -0.99 -3.66
C ALA A 63 2.00 -1.44 -4.37
N TRP A 64 1.74 -0.84 -5.51
CA TRP A 64 0.72 -1.33 -6.43
C TRP A 64 1.09 -0.93 -7.87
N ILE A 65 0.58 -1.71 -8.80
CA ILE A 65 0.81 -1.50 -10.23
C ILE A 65 -0.44 -1.88 -11.03
N ASN A 66 -0.71 -1.10 -12.05
CA ASN A 66 -1.64 -1.39 -13.11
C ASN A 66 -0.85 -1.41 -14.43
N PHE A 67 -0.90 -2.52 -15.16
CA PHE A 67 -0.10 -2.69 -16.36
C PHE A 67 -0.80 -3.52 -17.43
N GLU A 68 -0.39 -3.32 -18.66
CA GLU A 68 -0.68 -4.14 -19.81
C GLU A 68 0.48 -5.12 -20.01
N GLY A 69 0.17 -6.40 -20.05
CA GLY A 69 1.16 -7.46 -20.23
C GLY A 69 1.02 -8.20 -21.56
N ASP A 70 0.02 -7.85 -22.38
CA ASP A 70 -0.14 -8.39 -23.72
C ASP A 70 0.60 -7.51 -24.76
N GLY A 71 1.28 -8.13 -25.70
CA GLY A 71 2.06 -7.44 -26.72
C GLY A 71 3.29 -6.71 -26.14
N THR A 72 3.28 -5.39 -26.16
CA THR A 72 4.36 -4.58 -25.56
C THR A 72 3.98 -4.23 -24.13
N ILE A 73 4.71 -4.82 -23.18
CA ILE A 73 4.46 -4.56 -21.75
C ILE A 73 4.55 -3.08 -21.41
N ALA A 74 3.55 -2.54 -20.72
CA ALA A 74 3.46 -1.14 -20.35
C ALA A 74 2.82 -0.94 -18.97
N ILE A 75 3.45 -0.09 -18.15
CA ILE A 75 2.86 0.36 -16.89
C ILE A 75 1.89 1.49 -17.18
N SER A 76 0.61 1.30 -16.82
CA SER A 76 -0.42 2.33 -16.94
C SER A 76 -0.38 3.30 -15.76
N ASP A 77 -0.21 2.77 -14.54
CA ASP A 77 -0.07 3.56 -13.31
C ASP A 77 0.55 2.69 -12.20
N SER A 78 1.23 3.31 -11.22
CA SER A 78 1.86 2.57 -10.15
C SER A 78 2.22 3.45 -8.93
N PHE A 79 2.43 2.81 -7.81
CA PHE A 79 2.99 3.40 -6.61
C PHE A 79 4.10 2.50 -6.07
N ASN A 80 5.26 3.07 -5.75
CA ASN A 80 6.43 2.38 -5.23
C ASN A 80 6.93 1.24 -6.15
N VAL A 81 6.82 1.42 -7.46
CA VAL A 81 7.30 0.49 -8.48
C VAL A 81 8.25 1.22 -9.43
N THR A 82 9.40 0.64 -9.71
CA THR A 82 10.39 1.18 -10.63
C THR A 82 10.16 0.69 -12.07
N SER A 83 9.88 -0.60 -12.20
CA SER A 83 9.74 -1.25 -13.52
C SER A 83 8.98 -2.55 -13.40
N ILE A 84 8.57 -3.05 -14.56
CA ILE A 84 8.09 -4.41 -14.73
C ILE A 84 8.93 -5.08 -15.80
N THR A 85 9.29 -6.34 -15.58
CA THR A 85 10.07 -7.17 -16.52
C THR A 85 9.21 -8.32 -16.98
N ASP A 86 9.11 -8.50 -18.30
CA ASP A 86 8.55 -9.67 -18.94
C ASP A 86 9.55 -10.83 -18.84
N ARG A 87 9.10 -11.99 -18.31
CA ARG A 87 9.88 -13.22 -18.21
C ARG A 87 9.39 -14.31 -19.18
N GLY A 88 8.33 -14.03 -19.90
CA GLY A 88 7.63 -14.96 -20.80
C GLY A 88 6.12 -14.87 -20.61
N SER A 89 5.37 -15.58 -21.42
CA SER A 89 3.92 -15.47 -21.43
C SER A 89 3.32 -15.64 -20.02
N GLY A 90 2.65 -14.61 -19.54
CA GLY A 90 2.02 -14.54 -18.22
C GLY A 90 2.99 -14.43 -17.04
N LEU A 91 4.28 -14.31 -17.28
CA LEU A 91 5.30 -14.31 -16.24
C LEU A 91 5.96 -12.94 -16.15
N TYR A 92 5.80 -12.27 -15.02
CA TYR A 92 6.32 -10.91 -14.83
C TYR A 92 7.08 -10.78 -13.53
N THR A 93 8.02 -9.83 -13.48
CA THR A 93 8.66 -9.39 -12.24
C THR A 93 8.43 -7.91 -12.04
N ILE A 94 7.76 -7.58 -10.93
CA ILE A 94 7.56 -6.19 -10.48
C ILE A 94 8.77 -5.79 -9.66
N THR A 95 9.49 -4.74 -10.07
CA THR A 95 10.62 -4.19 -9.31
C THR A 95 10.11 -3.09 -8.39
N ILE A 96 10.29 -3.26 -7.09
CA ILE A 96 9.86 -2.33 -6.05
C ILE A 96 10.89 -1.19 -5.94
N ALA A 97 10.43 0.06 -5.82
CA ALA A 97 11.30 1.23 -5.79
C ALA A 97 11.96 1.45 -4.42
N ASN A 98 11.17 1.35 -3.36
CA ASN A 98 11.68 1.34 -1.98
C ASN A 98 11.43 -0.06 -1.43
N ASP A 99 12.50 -0.77 -1.17
CA ASP A 99 12.47 -2.18 -0.82
C ASP A 99 11.56 -2.49 0.37
N MET A 100 10.99 -3.69 0.34
CA MET A 100 10.36 -4.28 1.52
C MET A 100 11.43 -4.67 2.54
N SER A 101 11.10 -4.76 3.81
CA SER A 101 12.02 -5.16 4.86
C SER A 101 12.57 -6.59 4.68
N ASN A 102 11.82 -7.42 3.99
CA ASN A 102 12.19 -8.81 3.68
C ASN A 102 11.29 -9.34 2.54
N ALA A 103 11.43 -10.62 2.21
CA ALA A 103 10.65 -11.31 1.17
C ALA A 103 9.30 -11.88 1.69
N LEU A 104 8.90 -11.59 2.92
CA LEU A 104 7.69 -12.14 3.56
C LEU A 104 6.51 -11.15 3.50
N TYR A 105 6.16 -10.72 2.33
CA TYR A 105 5.03 -9.84 2.08
C TYR A 105 3.94 -10.57 1.29
N SER A 106 2.73 -10.05 1.28
CA SER A 106 1.62 -10.62 0.52
C SER A 106 1.40 -9.88 -0.80
N ILE A 107 1.03 -10.64 -1.81
CA ILE A 107 0.70 -10.14 -3.14
C ILE A 107 -0.73 -10.57 -3.45
N THR A 108 -1.54 -9.62 -3.93
CA THR A 108 -2.88 -9.90 -4.46
C THR A 108 -3.01 -9.23 -5.82
N GLY A 109 -3.71 -9.88 -6.74
CA GLY A 109 -3.92 -9.30 -8.07
C GLY A 109 -5.15 -9.86 -8.76
N ASN A 110 -5.72 -9.04 -9.64
CA ASN A 110 -6.79 -9.38 -10.55
C ASN A 110 -6.44 -8.87 -11.94
N GLY A 111 -6.92 -9.58 -12.97
CA GLY A 111 -6.68 -9.15 -14.34
C GLY A 111 -7.69 -9.71 -15.33
N VAL A 112 -7.65 -9.16 -16.51
CA VAL A 112 -8.44 -9.59 -17.67
C VAL A 112 -7.46 -10.05 -18.74
N HIS A 113 -7.65 -11.29 -19.20
CA HIS A 113 -6.77 -11.90 -20.20
C HIS A 113 -6.92 -11.26 -21.58
N ASP A 114 -8.16 -11.06 -22.01
CA ASP A 114 -8.49 -10.41 -23.27
C ASP A 114 -9.93 -9.86 -23.24
N THR A 115 -10.34 -9.22 -24.34
CA THR A 115 -11.69 -8.67 -24.54
C THR A 115 -12.82 -9.70 -24.49
N SER A 116 -12.50 -11.00 -24.44
CA SER A 116 -13.48 -12.08 -24.47
C SER A 116 -13.87 -12.63 -23.10
N SER A 117 -13.61 -11.93 -22.01
CA SER A 117 -14.17 -12.19 -20.68
C SER A 117 -13.49 -13.34 -19.88
N TYR A 118 -12.26 -13.69 -20.16
CA TYR A 118 -11.53 -14.63 -19.33
C TYR A 118 -10.89 -13.91 -18.15
N VAL A 119 -11.27 -14.32 -16.94
CA VAL A 119 -10.64 -13.88 -15.70
C VAL A 119 -9.29 -14.57 -15.58
N ALA A 120 -8.26 -13.80 -15.27
CA ALA A 120 -6.98 -14.33 -14.87
C ALA A 120 -6.73 -14.02 -13.39
N TRP A 121 -6.02 -14.89 -12.73
CA TRP A 121 -5.60 -14.69 -11.35
C TRP A 121 -4.09 -14.51 -11.25
N CYS A 122 -3.68 -13.73 -10.29
CA CYS A 122 -2.28 -13.54 -9.93
C CYS A 122 -1.86 -14.63 -8.93
N ALA A 123 -0.76 -15.30 -9.23
CA ALA A 123 -0.07 -16.18 -8.31
C ALA A 123 1.36 -15.65 -8.06
N VAL A 124 1.95 -15.98 -6.92
CA VAL A 124 3.38 -15.79 -6.73
C VAL A 124 4.11 -16.78 -7.62
N ALA A 125 5.13 -16.30 -8.34
CA ALA A 125 5.87 -17.15 -9.25
C ALA A 125 6.52 -18.33 -8.51
N HIS A 126 6.38 -19.52 -9.08
CA HIS A 126 6.91 -20.75 -8.48
C HIS A 126 8.38 -20.99 -8.82
N ASP A 127 8.85 -20.41 -9.92
CA ASP A 127 10.19 -20.60 -10.49
C ASP A 127 11.20 -19.54 -10.03
N THR A 128 10.70 -18.43 -9.50
CA THR A 128 11.52 -17.29 -9.08
C THR A 128 11.04 -16.82 -7.72
N GLY A 129 11.92 -16.84 -6.73
CA GLY A 129 11.59 -16.42 -5.36
C GLY A 129 11.39 -14.93 -5.25
N MET A 130 10.48 -14.50 -4.36
CA MET A 130 10.36 -13.11 -3.93
C MET A 130 11.64 -12.64 -3.25
N THR A 131 11.96 -11.37 -3.40
CA THR A 131 13.04 -10.68 -2.68
C THR A 131 12.49 -9.39 -2.08
N ALA A 132 13.26 -8.69 -1.24
CA ALA A 132 12.84 -7.39 -0.73
C ALA A 132 12.51 -6.37 -1.85
N GLY A 133 13.27 -6.38 -2.94
CA GLY A 133 13.12 -5.43 -4.05
C GLY A 133 12.37 -5.96 -5.27
N ALA A 134 11.92 -7.23 -5.26
CA ALA A 134 11.28 -7.82 -6.43
C ALA A 134 10.16 -8.80 -6.09
N ALA A 135 9.02 -8.59 -6.73
CA ALA A 135 7.81 -9.37 -6.62
C ALA A 135 7.51 -10.09 -7.95
N PRO A 136 8.02 -11.31 -8.14
CA PRO A 136 7.69 -12.11 -9.30
C PRO A 136 6.28 -12.67 -9.18
N VAL A 137 5.50 -12.52 -10.26
CA VAL A 137 4.10 -12.95 -10.35
C VAL A 137 3.86 -13.74 -11.62
N ASP A 138 3.02 -14.75 -11.50
CA ASP A 138 2.53 -15.55 -12.63
C ASP A 138 1.02 -15.28 -12.79
N TRP A 139 0.62 -14.96 -13.99
CA TRP A 139 -0.78 -14.74 -14.34
C TRP A 139 -1.32 -15.99 -15.04
N LEU A 140 -2.31 -16.61 -14.43
CA LEU A 140 -2.82 -17.91 -14.83
C LEU A 140 -4.25 -17.80 -15.32
N GLY A 141 -4.54 -18.46 -16.41
CA GLY A 141 -5.89 -18.67 -16.91
C GLY A 141 -6.62 -19.81 -16.17
N SER A 142 -7.85 -20.08 -16.58
CA SER A 142 -8.73 -21.07 -15.95
C SER A 142 -8.23 -22.52 -15.93
N ASN A 143 -7.18 -22.80 -16.68
CA ASN A 143 -6.55 -24.13 -16.80
C ASN A 143 -5.13 -24.17 -16.20
N ASP A 144 -4.83 -23.23 -15.29
CA ASP A 144 -3.51 -23.07 -14.64
C ASP A 144 -2.34 -22.84 -15.63
N THR A 145 -2.67 -22.36 -16.82
CA THR A 145 -1.64 -22.05 -17.83
C THR A 145 -1.33 -20.56 -17.80
N PRO A 146 -0.03 -20.19 -17.72
CA PRO A 146 0.38 -18.79 -17.80
C PRO A 146 -0.10 -18.14 -19.10
N ARG A 147 -0.57 -16.90 -18.99
CA ARG A 147 -1.11 -16.14 -20.13
C ARG A 147 -0.80 -14.66 -19.99
N ASP A 148 -0.49 -14.03 -21.09
CA ASP A 148 -0.36 -12.57 -21.15
C ASP A 148 -1.69 -11.92 -20.83
N ILE A 149 -1.64 -10.78 -20.16
CA ILE A 149 -2.80 -10.11 -19.53
C ILE A 149 -2.95 -8.73 -20.14
N GLU A 150 -4.12 -8.47 -20.74
CA GLU A 150 -4.45 -7.14 -21.29
C GLU A 150 -4.52 -6.07 -20.20
N LEU A 151 -5.09 -6.42 -19.06
CA LEU A 151 -5.15 -5.54 -17.89
C LEU A 151 -4.83 -6.32 -16.63
N ALA A 152 -3.74 -5.98 -15.99
CA ALA A 152 -3.29 -6.57 -14.73
C ALA A 152 -3.20 -5.54 -13.63
N MET A 153 -3.75 -5.85 -12.46
CA MET A 153 -3.69 -5.02 -11.27
C MET A 153 -3.12 -5.84 -10.11
N THR A 154 -2.06 -5.35 -9.52
CA THR A 154 -1.40 -6.04 -8.41
C THR A 154 -1.17 -5.10 -7.25
N THR A 155 -1.42 -5.59 -6.04
CA THR A 155 -1.21 -4.85 -4.78
C THR A 155 -0.33 -5.67 -3.85
N ILE A 156 0.60 -5.00 -3.16
CA ILE A 156 1.58 -5.60 -2.26
C ILE A 156 1.42 -4.99 -0.87
N HIS A 157 1.30 -5.86 0.14
CA HIS A 157 1.21 -5.51 1.55
C HIS A 157 2.32 -6.19 2.34
N GLY A 158 2.96 -5.45 3.23
CA GLY A 158 4.05 -5.91 4.10
C GLY A 158 4.69 -4.73 4.82
N ASP A 159 5.93 -4.89 5.24
CA ASP A 159 6.71 -3.83 5.88
C ASP A 159 7.75 -3.29 4.89
N LEU A 160 7.91 -1.98 4.83
CA LEU A 160 9.03 -1.33 4.10
C LEU A 160 10.32 -1.42 4.94
N ALA A 161 11.48 -1.40 4.24
CA ALA A 161 12.80 -1.41 4.87
C ALA A 161 13.07 -0.14 5.68
#